data_4d4a0b0d7da933a59d77360bf300402b
#
_entry.id   4d4a0b0d7da933a59d77360bf300402b
#
_cell.length_a   1.000
_cell.length_b   1.000
_cell.length_c   1.000
_cell.angle_alpha   90.00
_cell.angle_beta   90.00
_cell.angle_gamma   90.00
#
_symmetry.space_group_name_H-M   'P 1'
#
loop_
_entity.id
_entity.type
_entity.pdbx_description
1 polymer ?
#
loop_
_entity_poly.entity_id
_entity_poly.type
_entity_poly.pdbx_seq_one_letter_code
_entity_poly.pdbx_strand_id
1 'polypeptide(L)'
;MDWRHKAACLDEDPELFFPIGNTGPALLQIEEAKQVCRRCDVRDACLQWALEAGQDHGVWGGLSYDERRALKRRAARARIRTA
;
A
#
# COMPACT_ATOMS: atom_id res chain seq x y z
N MET A 1 -5.09 -16.79 12.27
CA MET A 1 -6.17 -16.20 11.51
C MET A 1 -5.66 -15.05 10.67
N ASP A 2 -6.15 -14.98 9.46
CA ASP A 2 -5.63 -14.00 8.51
C ASP A 2 -6.30 -12.63 8.72
N TRP A 3 -5.49 -11.59 8.86
CA TRP A 3 -5.98 -10.20 8.97
C TRP A 3 -6.80 -9.77 7.74
N ARG A 4 -6.62 -10.43 6.60
CA ARG A 4 -7.30 -10.10 5.35
C ARG A 4 -8.82 -10.16 5.48
N HIS A 5 -9.34 -10.98 6.37
CA HIS A 5 -10.78 -11.08 6.60
C HIS A 5 -11.40 -9.78 7.11
N LYS A 6 -10.60 -8.91 7.69
CA LYS A 6 -11.05 -7.63 8.23
C LYS A 6 -10.77 -6.45 7.32
N ALA A 7 -10.18 -6.70 6.15
CA ALA A 7 -9.78 -5.63 5.25
C ALA A 7 -10.99 -4.95 4.60
N ALA A 8 -11.03 -3.63 4.64
CA ALA A 8 -12.11 -2.86 4.03
C ALA A 8 -12.19 -3.07 2.52
N CYS A 9 -11.07 -3.38 1.87
CA CYS A 9 -11.00 -3.60 0.43
C CYS A 9 -11.70 -4.88 -0.05
N LEU A 10 -12.12 -5.76 0.86
CA LEU A 10 -12.82 -6.98 0.47
C LEU A 10 -14.14 -6.68 -0.26
N ASP A 11 -14.77 -5.55 0.05
CA ASP A 11 -16.03 -5.16 -0.56
C ASP A 11 -15.85 -4.24 -1.78
N GLU A 12 -14.61 -3.95 -2.14
CA GLU A 12 -14.29 -3.05 -3.24
C GLU A 12 -13.83 -3.83 -4.47
N ASP A 13 -13.90 -3.18 -5.64
CA ASP A 13 -13.36 -3.74 -6.87
C ASP A 13 -11.84 -3.90 -6.73
N PRO A 14 -11.30 -5.12 -6.88
CA PRO A 14 -9.85 -5.33 -6.77
C PRO A 14 -9.03 -4.46 -7.72
N GLU A 15 -9.57 -4.15 -8.89
CA GLU A 15 -8.86 -3.33 -9.88
C GLU A 15 -8.59 -1.91 -9.39
N LEU A 16 -9.39 -1.42 -8.45
CA LEU A 16 -9.19 -0.10 -7.86
C LEU A 16 -7.78 0.03 -7.25
N PHE A 17 -7.25 -1.07 -6.72
CA PHE A 17 -5.97 -1.08 -6.02
C PHE A 17 -4.78 -1.34 -6.93
N PHE A 18 -5.01 -1.53 -8.23
CA PHE A 18 -3.96 -1.81 -9.21
C PHE A 18 -4.05 -0.85 -10.39
N PRO A 19 -3.85 0.45 -10.16
CA PRO A 19 -3.93 1.44 -11.24
C PRO A 19 -2.81 1.24 -12.24
N ILE A 20 -3.10 1.57 -13.49
CA ILE A 20 -2.12 1.52 -14.57
C ILE A 20 -1.43 2.88 -14.64
N GLY A 21 -0.15 2.91 -14.28
CA GLY A 21 0.63 4.14 -14.26
C GLY A 21 0.49 4.91 -12.95
N ASN A 22 1.01 6.12 -12.94
CA ASN A 22 1.03 6.97 -11.76
C ASN A 22 0.81 8.45 -12.08
N THR A 23 0.16 8.73 -13.20
CA THR A 23 -0.16 10.09 -13.64
C THR A 23 -1.58 10.16 -14.17
N GLY A 24 -2.14 11.37 -14.26
CA GLY A 24 -3.47 11.61 -14.83
C GLY A 24 -4.56 10.84 -14.10
N PRO A 25 -5.43 10.10 -14.82
CA PRO A 25 -6.53 9.35 -14.19
C PRO A 25 -6.07 8.33 -13.15
N ALA A 26 -4.86 7.81 -13.28
CA ALA A 26 -4.32 6.85 -12.32
C ALA A 26 -4.15 7.49 -10.95
N LEU A 27 -3.81 8.78 -10.87
CA LEU A 27 -3.69 9.48 -9.58
C LEU A 27 -5.01 9.54 -8.84
N LEU A 28 -6.11 9.76 -9.55
CA LEU A 28 -7.43 9.76 -8.94
C LEU A 28 -7.79 8.37 -8.41
N GLN A 29 -7.48 7.34 -9.17
CA GLN A 29 -7.73 5.97 -8.77
C GLN A 29 -6.90 5.60 -7.54
N ILE A 30 -5.64 6.02 -7.48
CA ILE A 30 -4.77 5.80 -6.34
C ILE A 30 -5.37 6.46 -5.09
N GLU A 31 -5.87 7.69 -5.20
CA GLU A 31 -6.50 8.39 -4.08
C GLU A 31 -7.76 7.68 -3.59
N GLU A 32 -8.59 7.20 -4.50
CA GLU A 32 -9.78 6.43 -4.12
C GLU A 32 -9.42 5.17 -3.35
N ALA A 33 -8.40 4.46 -3.82
CA ALA A 33 -7.91 3.25 -3.13
C ALA A 33 -7.38 3.59 -1.74
N LYS A 34 -6.62 4.67 -1.62
CA LYS A 34 -6.10 5.12 -0.33
C LYS A 34 -7.20 5.45 0.66
N GLN A 35 -8.31 6.03 0.19
CA GLN A 35 -9.43 6.35 1.06
C GLN A 35 -10.06 5.08 1.64
N VAL A 36 -10.15 4.00 0.86
CA VAL A 36 -10.59 2.71 1.39
C VAL A 36 -9.62 2.24 2.48
N CYS A 37 -8.33 2.34 2.24
CA CYS A 37 -7.32 1.95 3.22
C CYS A 37 -7.39 2.76 4.51
N ARG A 38 -7.73 4.05 4.43
CA ARG A 38 -7.82 4.92 5.60
C ARG A 38 -8.89 4.47 6.59
N ARG A 39 -9.96 3.83 6.11
CA ARG A 39 -11.01 3.30 6.97
C ARG A 39 -10.83 1.81 7.28
N CYS A 40 -9.69 1.25 6.91
CA CYS A 40 -9.41 -0.16 7.10
C CYS A 40 -8.78 -0.41 8.47
N ASP A 41 -9.37 -1.31 9.25
CA ASP A 41 -8.88 -1.63 10.60
C ASP A 41 -7.55 -2.38 10.59
N VAL A 42 -7.20 -3.00 9.47
CA VAL A 42 -5.97 -3.79 9.35
C VAL A 42 -4.97 -3.15 8.40
N ARG A 43 -5.04 -1.82 8.27
CA ARG A 43 -4.16 -1.08 7.37
C ARG A 43 -2.69 -1.32 7.66
N ASP A 44 -2.29 -1.28 8.93
CA ASP A 44 -0.90 -1.45 9.31
C ASP A 44 -0.40 -2.86 9.02
N ALA A 45 -1.22 -3.88 9.30
CA ALA A 45 -0.88 -5.26 8.97
C ALA A 45 -0.75 -5.46 7.46
N CYS A 46 -1.62 -4.83 6.69
CA CYS A 46 -1.59 -4.86 5.24
C CYS A 46 -0.29 -4.25 4.69
N LEU A 47 0.08 -3.08 5.20
CA LEU A 47 1.31 -2.41 4.78
C LEU A 47 2.54 -3.25 5.12
N GLN A 48 2.60 -3.76 6.33
CA GLN A 48 3.71 -4.59 6.77
C GLN A 48 3.87 -5.83 5.89
N TRP A 49 2.76 -6.48 5.59
CA TRP A 49 2.79 -7.64 4.70
C TRP A 49 3.29 -7.29 3.31
N ALA A 50 2.82 -6.17 2.74
CA ALA A 50 3.23 -5.76 1.40
C ALA A 50 4.73 -5.44 1.34
N LEU A 51 5.26 -4.81 2.39
CA LEU A 51 6.69 -4.49 2.47
C LEU A 51 7.53 -5.75 2.58
N GLU A 52 7.11 -6.71 3.41
CA GLU A 52 7.83 -7.96 3.61
C GLU A 52 7.75 -8.88 2.38
N ALA A 53 6.60 -8.91 1.73
CA ALA A 53 6.40 -9.72 0.53
C ALA A 53 6.99 -9.10 -0.72
N GLY A 54 7.42 -7.82 -0.66
CA GLY A 54 8.00 -7.14 -1.80
C GLY A 54 7.03 -6.88 -2.92
N GLN A 55 5.80 -6.49 -2.60
CA GLN A 55 4.78 -6.20 -3.61
C GLN A 55 5.20 -5.03 -4.49
N ASP A 56 5.27 -5.26 -5.79
CA ASP A 56 5.74 -4.28 -6.76
C ASP A 56 4.60 -3.45 -7.37
N HIS A 57 3.36 -3.81 -7.10
CA HIS A 57 2.20 -3.17 -7.73
C HIS A 57 1.14 -2.90 -6.69
N GLY A 58 0.28 -1.94 -7.02
CA GLY A 58 -0.94 -1.71 -6.28
C GLY A 58 -0.80 -0.80 -5.08
N VAL A 59 -1.95 -0.47 -4.51
CA VAL A 59 -2.07 0.33 -3.29
C VAL A 59 -2.29 -0.63 -2.13
N TRP A 60 -1.41 -0.59 -1.16
CA TRP A 60 -1.44 -1.49 0.01
C TRP A 60 -1.25 -0.66 1.28
N GLY A 61 -2.14 -0.86 2.23
CA GLY A 61 -2.01 -0.20 3.53
C GLY A 61 -2.01 1.33 3.44
N GLY A 62 -2.67 1.89 2.45
CA GLY A 62 -2.76 3.33 2.28
C GLY A 62 -1.59 3.97 1.52
N LEU A 63 -0.66 3.18 1.01
CA LEU A 63 0.49 3.68 0.24
C LEU A 63 0.52 3.08 -1.17
N SER A 64 0.86 3.92 -2.12
CA SER A 64 1.11 3.47 -3.50
C SER A 64 2.46 2.76 -3.57
N TYR A 65 2.73 2.13 -4.70
CA TYR A 65 4.00 1.45 -4.91
C TYR A 65 5.19 2.42 -4.74
N ASP A 66 5.12 3.60 -5.34
CA ASP A 66 6.21 4.58 -5.25
C ASP A 66 6.45 5.02 -3.81
N GLU A 67 5.38 5.19 -3.04
CA GLU A 67 5.50 5.55 -1.63
C GLU A 67 6.15 4.44 -0.80
N ARG A 68 5.79 3.18 -1.09
CA ARG A 68 6.42 2.04 -0.41
C ARG A 68 7.90 1.93 -0.74
N ARG A 69 8.27 2.20 -2.00
CA ARG A 69 9.69 2.20 -2.39
C ARG A 69 10.46 3.27 -1.63
N ALA A 70 9.90 4.46 -1.51
CA ALA A 70 10.53 5.54 -0.77
C ALA A 70 10.71 5.19 0.70
N LEU A 71 9.70 4.55 1.30
CA LEU A 71 9.75 4.11 2.69
C LEU A 71 10.87 3.08 2.89
N LYS A 72 11.00 2.12 2.00
CA LYS A 72 12.08 1.12 2.07
C LYS A 72 13.46 1.76 1.96
N ARG A 73 13.61 2.75 1.08
CA ARG A 73 14.90 3.44 0.93
C ARG A 73 15.28 4.20 2.20
N ARG A 74 14.30 4.85 2.83
CA ARG A 74 14.55 5.55 4.10
C ARG A 74 14.96 4.58 5.20
N ALA A 75 14.29 3.44 5.28
CA ALA A 75 14.64 2.43 6.27
C ALA A 75 16.03 1.88 6.05
N ALA A 76 16.42 1.64 4.80
CA ALA A 76 17.77 1.18 4.47
C ALA A 76 18.83 2.22 4.86
N ARG A 77 18.57 3.50 4.59
CA ARG A 77 19.49 4.58 4.97
C ARG A 77 19.65 4.67 6.49
N ALA A 78 18.54 4.53 7.22
CA ALA A 78 18.56 4.57 8.66
C ALA A 78 19.41 3.43 9.23
N ARG A 79 19.31 2.23 8.65
CA ARG A 79 20.14 1.08 9.06
C ARG A 79 21.62 1.34 8.82
N ILE A 80 21.96 1.94 7.69
CA ILE A 80 23.35 2.26 7.37
C ILE A 80 23.91 3.28 8.37
N ARG A 81 23.10 4.28 8.75
CA ARG A 81 23.55 5.31 9.71
C ARG A 81 23.77 4.76 11.10
N THR A 82 23.01 3.74 11.48
CA THR A 82 23.09 3.18 12.83
C THR A 82 24.07 2.02 12.95
N ALA A 83 24.56 1.54 11.83
CA ALA A 83 25.60 0.50 11.81
C ALA A 83 27.03 1.07 11.97
#